data_b18668bc9382a03d53da15c747ba7ee0
#
_entry.id   b18668bc9382a03d53da15c747ba7ee0
#
_cell.length_a   1.000
_cell.length_b   1.000
_cell.length_c   1.000
_cell.angle_alpha   90.00
_cell.angle_beta   90.00
_cell.angle_gamma   90.00
#
_symmetry.space_group_name_H-M   'P 1'
#
loop_
_entity.id
_entity.type
_entity.pdbx_description
1 polymer ?
#
loop_
_entity_poly.entity_id
_entity_poly.type
_entity_poly.pdbx_seq_one_letter_code
_entity_poly.pdbx_strand_id
1 'polypeptide(L)'
;MKNIVKIAYWDTTQRAPTPRIIGQIQGTPTIKLIKPKLKKNKKNKKKIVLDYQYERKAKALKQFVSNNINSFVEKIDASKGLQKFHDKGEKYGLPLALVFTKSPTTKPLVKYASAEFRRRMLIGEIKLSKRNKEIVDKYKVTPDQTTLVVIPRNPEDNSLLEPVRYVHKKFSFHKVINFLGKHALKKAVEGALKKTAEDNQNEEKKEL
;
A
#
# COMPACT_ATOMS: atom_id res chain seq x y z
N MET A 1 7.79 6.87 -9.89
CA MET A 1 8.45 6.06 -8.84
C MET A 1 9.39 6.86 -7.95
N LYS A 2 9.56 8.16 -8.24
CA LYS A 2 10.38 9.09 -7.40
C LYS A 2 9.91 9.01 -5.94
N ASN A 3 10.84 8.93 -5.01
CA ASN A 3 10.66 8.80 -3.56
C ASN A 3 10.05 7.46 -3.05
N ILE A 4 9.61 6.56 -3.92
CA ILE A 4 9.10 5.23 -3.55
C ILE A 4 10.22 4.19 -3.63
N VAL A 5 11.12 4.34 -4.61
CA VAL A 5 12.22 3.42 -4.88
C VAL A 5 13.53 4.20 -4.89
N LYS A 6 14.54 3.66 -4.24
CA LYS A 6 15.93 4.12 -4.34
C LYS A 6 16.65 3.26 -5.38
N ILE A 7 17.42 3.88 -6.23
CA ILE A 7 18.27 3.21 -7.23
C ILE A 7 19.72 3.39 -6.77
N ALA A 8 20.46 2.31 -6.72
CA ALA A 8 21.89 2.29 -6.45
C ALA A 8 22.58 1.41 -7.49
N TYR A 9 23.84 1.63 -7.73
CA TYR A 9 24.68 0.75 -8.52
C TYR A 9 25.88 0.26 -7.69
N TRP A 10 26.37 -0.89 -8.06
CA TRP A 10 27.57 -1.49 -7.50
C TRP A 10 28.55 -1.76 -8.64
N ASP A 11 29.73 -1.18 -8.53
CA ASP A 11 30.80 -1.40 -9.49
C ASP A 11 31.56 -2.70 -9.16
N THR A 12 31.46 -3.68 -10.03
CA THR A 12 32.09 -5.00 -9.85
C THR A 12 33.56 -5.04 -10.24
N THR A 13 34.10 -3.95 -10.81
CA THR A 13 35.52 -3.84 -11.16
C THR A 13 36.38 -3.43 -9.96
N GLN A 14 35.76 -2.87 -8.94
CA GLN A 14 36.45 -2.51 -7.72
C GLN A 14 36.78 -3.75 -6.86
N ARG A 15 37.90 -3.70 -6.13
CA ARG A 15 38.35 -4.78 -5.23
C ARG A 15 37.43 -5.04 -4.03
N ALA A 16 36.45 -4.18 -3.78
CA ALA A 16 35.51 -4.32 -2.68
C ALA A 16 34.59 -5.55 -2.88
N PRO A 17 34.43 -6.41 -1.86
CA PRO A 17 33.61 -7.60 -2.00
C PRO A 17 32.15 -7.24 -2.19
N THR A 18 31.48 -7.97 -3.07
CA THR A 18 30.02 -7.80 -3.31
C THR A 18 29.26 -7.98 -1.99
N PRO A 19 28.40 -7.04 -1.61
CA PRO A 19 27.61 -7.17 -0.40
C PRO A 19 26.82 -8.49 -0.36
N ARG A 20 26.89 -9.22 0.75
CA ARG A 20 26.23 -10.53 0.91
C ARG A 20 24.74 -10.54 0.52
N ILE A 21 24.05 -9.40 0.69
CA ILE A 21 22.65 -9.28 0.32
C ILE A 21 22.40 -9.33 -1.20
N ILE A 22 23.37 -8.90 -2.00
CA ILE A 22 23.27 -8.93 -3.47
C ILE A 22 23.45 -10.35 -3.97
N GLY A 23 24.22 -11.17 -3.25
CA GLY A 23 24.53 -12.54 -3.64
C GLY A 23 25.49 -12.59 -4.83
N GLN A 24 25.54 -13.75 -5.46
CA GLN A 24 26.43 -13.99 -6.59
C GLN A 24 25.98 -13.22 -7.83
N ILE A 25 26.93 -12.62 -8.56
CA ILE A 25 26.72 -11.92 -9.82
C ILE A 25 27.37 -12.79 -10.92
N GLN A 26 26.56 -13.27 -11.83
CA GLN A 26 27.00 -14.14 -12.94
C GLN A 26 27.45 -13.35 -14.17
N GLY A 27 27.14 -12.07 -14.24
CA GLY A 27 27.47 -11.21 -15.38
C GLY A 27 26.99 -9.78 -15.20
N THR A 28 27.46 -8.89 -16.06
CA THR A 28 27.15 -7.45 -16.04
C THR A 28 26.44 -7.04 -17.34
N PRO A 29 25.45 -6.17 -17.26
CA PRO A 29 24.82 -5.64 -16.04
C PRO A 29 23.79 -6.61 -15.43
N THR A 30 23.84 -6.80 -14.12
CA THR A 30 22.81 -7.54 -13.36
C THR A 30 21.92 -6.54 -12.62
N ILE A 31 20.60 -6.71 -12.71
CA ILE A 31 19.62 -5.84 -12.03
C ILE A 31 18.88 -6.66 -10.98
N LYS A 32 18.88 -6.18 -9.74
CA LYS A 32 18.20 -6.82 -8.61
C LYS A 32 17.27 -5.85 -7.89
N LEU A 33 16.10 -6.33 -7.51
CA LEU A 33 15.18 -5.61 -6.65
C LEU A 33 15.28 -6.12 -5.22
N ILE A 34 15.67 -5.25 -4.31
CA ILE A 34 15.74 -5.57 -2.88
C ILE A 34 14.53 -4.96 -2.18
N LYS A 35 13.72 -5.82 -1.55
CA LYS A 35 12.53 -5.37 -0.80
C LYS A 35 12.46 -6.01 0.59
N PRO A 36 11.83 -5.34 1.58
CA PRO A 36 11.62 -5.94 2.88
C PRO A 36 10.71 -7.18 2.77
N LYS A 37 11.10 -8.28 3.42
CA LYS A 37 10.22 -9.44 3.61
C LYS A 37 9.18 -9.09 4.67
N LEU A 38 7.91 -9.19 4.32
CA LEU A 38 6.84 -9.06 5.29
C LEU A 38 6.81 -10.31 6.16
N LYS A 39 7.04 -10.18 7.46
CA LYS A 39 7.05 -11.31 8.38
C LYS A 39 5.92 -11.24 9.38
N LYS A 40 5.44 -12.44 9.76
CA LYS A 40 4.55 -12.65 10.91
C LYS A 40 5.23 -12.26 12.24
N ASN A 41 6.56 -12.39 12.39
CA ASN A 41 7.30 -12.15 13.63
C ASN A 41 8.37 -11.04 13.50
N LYS A 42 8.41 -10.14 14.51
CA LYS A 42 9.25 -8.93 14.58
C LYS A 42 10.78 -9.16 14.55
N LYS A 43 11.27 -10.38 14.91
CA LYS A 43 12.71 -10.59 15.22
C LYS A 43 13.66 -10.67 14.03
N ASN A 44 13.20 -10.85 12.80
CA ASN A 44 14.09 -10.99 11.64
C ASN A 44 13.69 -10.08 10.49
N LYS A 45 14.35 -8.95 10.35
CA LYS A 45 14.22 -8.00 9.22
C LYS A 45 14.91 -8.53 7.95
N LYS A 46 14.60 -9.77 7.53
CA LYS A 46 15.15 -10.30 6.27
C LYS A 46 14.66 -9.48 5.09
N LYS A 47 15.49 -9.32 4.09
CA LYS A 47 15.15 -8.73 2.80
C LYS A 47 14.92 -9.84 1.79
N ILE A 48 14.14 -9.57 0.77
CA ILE A 48 13.97 -10.42 -0.41
C ILE A 48 14.74 -9.76 -1.54
N VAL A 49 15.56 -10.53 -2.21
CA VAL A 49 16.24 -10.12 -3.42
C VAL A 49 15.61 -10.85 -4.58
N LEU A 50 15.21 -10.10 -5.59
CA LEU A 50 14.59 -10.61 -6.81
C LEU A 50 15.47 -10.22 -7.99
N ASP A 51 15.87 -11.19 -8.79
CA ASP A 51 16.58 -10.95 -10.03
C ASP A 51 15.61 -10.45 -11.11
N TYR A 52 16.05 -9.45 -11.86
CA TYR A 52 15.32 -8.93 -13.00
C TYR A 52 15.79 -9.61 -14.27
N GLN A 53 14.91 -10.41 -14.89
CA GLN A 53 15.23 -11.21 -16.07
C GLN A 53 14.43 -10.79 -17.32
N TYR A 54 13.83 -9.59 -17.30
CA TYR A 54 13.02 -9.09 -18.40
C TYR A 54 13.79 -8.09 -19.27
N GLU A 55 13.13 -7.56 -20.29
CA GLU A 55 13.70 -6.52 -21.14
C GLU A 55 14.22 -5.31 -20.37
N ARG A 56 15.43 -4.86 -20.69
CA ARG A 56 16.06 -3.68 -20.06
C ARG A 56 15.49 -2.35 -20.54
N LYS A 57 14.17 -2.28 -20.69
CA LYS A 57 13.42 -1.08 -21.05
C LYS A 57 12.83 -0.44 -19.78
N ALA A 58 12.82 0.89 -19.74
CA ALA A 58 12.31 1.64 -18.59
C ALA A 58 10.86 1.27 -18.22
N LYS A 59 10.01 0.98 -19.21
CA LYS A 59 8.61 0.55 -19.02
C LYS A 59 8.54 -0.79 -18.29
N ALA A 60 9.31 -1.78 -18.74
CA ALA A 60 9.36 -3.12 -18.15
C ALA A 60 9.92 -3.09 -16.72
N LEU A 61 11.00 -2.33 -16.48
CA LEU A 61 11.56 -2.10 -15.14
C LEU A 61 10.55 -1.46 -14.19
N LYS A 62 9.85 -0.39 -14.65
CA LYS A 62 8.81 0.26 -13.85
C LYS A 62 7.68 -0.70 -13.50
N GLN A 63 7.26 -1.53 -14.45
CA GLN A 63 6.21 -2.52 -14.23
C GLN A 63 6.63 -3.58 -13.21
N PHE A 64 7.83 -4.14 -13.38
CA PHE A 64 8.40 -5.12 -12.46
C PHE A 64 8.45 -4.58 -11.02
N VAL A 65 9.00 -3.38 -10.85
CA VAL A 65 9.07 -2.73 -9.53
C VAL A 65 7.68 -2.48 -8.97
N SER A 66 6.74 -1.94 -9.78
CA SER A 66 5.37 -1.67 -9.38
C SER A 66 4.63 -2.92 -8.89
N ASN A 67 4.84 -4.05 -9.56
CA ASN A 67 4.23 -5.32 -9.20
C ASN A 67 4.82 -5.88 -7.88
N ASN A 68 6.06 -5.54 -7.59
CA ASN A 68 6.77 -6.02 -6.41
C ASN A 68 6.72 -5.09 -5.18
N ILE A 69 6.09 -3.91 -5.26
CA ILE A 69 5.81 -3.08 -4.10
C ILE A 69 4.81 -3.80 -3.18
N ASN A 70 5.16 -3.97 -1.92
CA ASN A 70 4.25 -4.52 -0.92
C ASN A 70 3.00 -3.65 -0.81
N SER A 71 1.82 -4.27 -0.84
CA SER A 71 0.54 -3.58 -0.77
C SER A 71 -0.33 -4.17 0.33
N PHE A 72 -0.93 -3.28 1.10
CA PHE A 72 -1.95 -3.59 2.12
C PHE A 72 -3.24 -2.81 1.83
N VAL A 73 -3.42 -2.43 0.57
CA VAL A 73 -4.63 -1.76 0.10
C VAL A 73 -5.77 -2.77 0.03
N GLU A 74 -6.86 -2.48 0.69
CA GLU A 74 -8.08 -3.29 0.61
C GLU A 74 -8.93 -2.82 -0.57
N LYS A 75 -9.39 -3.77 -1.37
CA LYS A 75 -10.31 -3.48 -2.48
C LYS A 75 -11.72 -3.45 -1.91
N ILE A 76 -12.39 -2.32 -2.08
CA ILE A 76 -13.74 -2.11 -1.60
C ILE A 76 -14.67 -2.12 -2.80
N ASP A 77 -15.64 -3.02 -2.76
CA ASP A 77 -16.62 -3.20 -3.80
C ASP A 77 -18.02 -3.27 -3.19
N ALA A 78 -18.91 -2.41 -3.66
CA ALA A 78 -20.26 -2.19 -3.16
C ALA A 78 -20.33 -1.77 -1.67
N SER A 79 -21.52 -1.40 -1.23
CA SER A 79 -21.77 -0.90 0.13
C SER A 79 -21.43 -1.92 1.22
N LYS A 80 -21.66 -3.21 0.95
CA LYS A 80 -21.28 -4.32 1.86
C LYS A 80 -19.76 -4.39 2.09
N GLY A 81 -18.97 -4.16 1.03
CA GLY A 81 -17.51 -4.11 1.16
C GLY A 81 -17.04 -2.90 1.97
N LEU A 82 -17.70 -1.75 1.79
CA LEU A 82 -17.43 -0.56 2.58
C LEU A 82 -17.74 -0.77 4.06
N GLN A 83 -18.88 -1.40 4.39
CA GLN A 83 -19.24 -1.70 5.77
C GLN A 83 -18.18 -2.58 6.45
N LYS A 84 -17.78 -3.68 5.81
CA LYS A 84 -16.70 -4.54 6.33
C LYS A 84 -15.39 -3.79 6.56
N PHE A 85 -15.07 -2.82 5.71
CA PHE A 85 -13.89 -1.98 5.85
C PHE A 85 -14.01 -1.04 7.07
N HIS A 86 -15.19 -0.48 7.30
CA HIS A 86 -15.49 0.32 8.49
C HIS A 86 -15.40 -0.52 9.77
N ASP A 87 -16.06 -1.69 9.81
CA ASP A 87 -16.06 -2.60 10.97
C ASP A 87 -14.63 -3.00 11.34
N LYS A 88 -13.79 -3.25 10.33
CA LYS A 88 -12.37 -3.54 10.55
C LYS A 88 -11.61 -2.36 11.13
N GLY A 89 -11.88 -1.15 10.65
CA GLY A 89 -11.32 0.07 11.21
C GLY A 89 -11.71 0.26 12.66
N GLU A 90 -12.96 0.02 12.98
CA GLU A 90 -13.51 0.10 14.34
C GLU A 90 -12.88 -0.93 15.25
N LYS A 91 -12.89 -2.21 14.85
CA LYS A 91 -12.27 -3.32 15.61
C LYS A 91 -10.83 -3.03 16.04
N TYR A 92 -10.07 -2.32 15.24
CA TYR A 92 -8.65 -2.05 15.50
C TYR A 92 -8.35 -0.59 15.87
N GLY A 93 -9.35 0.25 16.02
CA GLY A 93 -9.18 1.67 16.33
C GLY A 93 -8.38 2.43 15.26
N LEU A 94 -8.53 2.07 13.99
CA LEU A 94 -7.75 2.65 12.90
C LEU A 94 -8.54 3.71 12.13
N PRO A 95 -7.96 4.89 11.85
CA PRO A 95 -8.52 5.82 10.90
C PRO A 95 -8.54 5.18 9.51
N LEU A 96 -9.47 5.64 8.68
CA LEU A 96 -9.73 5.07 7.35
C LEU A 96 -9.31 6.06 6.27
N ALA A 97 -8.67 5.56 5.21
CA ALA A 97 -8.38 6.32 4.01
C ALA A 97 -8.99 5.62 2.79
N LEU A 98 -9.81 6.31 2.04
CA LEU A 98 -10.50 5.83 0.85
C LEU A 98 -9.93 6.50 -0.39
N VAL A 99 -9.42 5.70 -1.32
CA VAL A 99 -8.89 6.16 -2.61
C VAL A 99 -9.87 5.79 -3.71
N PHE A 100 -10.51 6.77 -4.28
CA PHE A 100 -11.42 6.63 -5.43
C PHE A 100 -10.65 6.79 -6.73
N THR A 101 -10.74 5.82 -7.65
CA THR A 101 -9.93 5.83 -8.87
C THR A 101 -10.58 5.07 -10.03
N LYS A 102 -10.34 5.55 -11.26
CA LYS A 102 -10.65 4.81 -12.51
C LYS A 102 -9.53 3.84 -12.92
N SER A 103 -8.34 3.96 -12.31
CA SER A 103 -7.19 3.14 -12.71
C SER A 103 -7.49 1.64 -12.53
N PRO A 104 -7.23 0.77 -13.52
CA PRO A 104 -7.47 -0.67 -13.40
C PRO A 104 -6.60 -1.30 -12.31
N THR A 105 -5.41 -0.74 -12.07
CA THR A 105 -4.47 -1.24 -11.08
C THR A 105 -4.20 -0.21 -9.99
N THR A 106 -3.88 -0.69 -8.80
CA THR A 106 -3.49 0.19 -7.69
C THR A 106 -2.19 0.91 -8.01
N LYS A 107 -2.22 2.23 -7.92
CA LYS A 107 -1.04 3.06 -8.19
C LYS A 107 0.09 2.76 -7.18
N PRO A 108 1.38 2.79 -7.61
CA PRO A 108 2.52 2.55 -6.72
C PRO A 108 2.54 3.41 -5.45
N LEU A 109 2.11 4.68 -5.55
CA LEU A 109 2.01 5.58 -4.40
C LEU A 109 1.00 5.08 -3.36
N VAL A 110 -0.15 4.55 -3.80
CA VAL A 110 -1.17 4.02 -2.88
C VAL A 110 -0.68 2.74 -2.21
N LYS A 111 0.00 1.85 -2.96
CA LYS A 111 0.66 0.66 -2.40
C LYS A 111 1.69 1.05 -1.35
N TYR A 112 2.57 2.00 -1.68
CA TYR A 112 3.59 2.50 -0.75
C TYR A 112 2.94 3.09 0.52
N ALA A 113 1.95 3.96 0.37
CA ALA A 113 1.23 4.55 1.49
C ALA A 113 0.63 3.47 2.41
N SER A 114 0.03 2.41 1.83
CA SER A 114 -0.54 1.33 2.63
C SER A 114 0.51 0.53 3.42
N ALA A 115 1.74 0.46 2.92
CA ALA A 115 2.84 -0.17 3.63
C ALA A 115 3.45 0.76 4.71
N GLU A 116 3.58 2.05 4.42
CA GLU A 116 4.10 3.08 5.33
C GLU A 116 3.20 3.27 6.55
N PHE A 117 1.89 3.40 6.31
CA PHE A 117 0.89 3.60 7.36
C PHE A 117 0.31 2.30 7.90
N ARG A 118 0.90 1.15 7.58
CA ARG A 118 0.43 -0.15 8.09
C ARG A 118 0.28 -0.12 9.60
N ARG A 119 -0.90 -0.56 10.10
CA ARG A 119 -1.26 -0.56 11.53
C ARG A 119 -1.38 0.84 12.17
N ARG A 120 -1.36 1.88 11.37
CA ARG A 120 -1.61 3.27 11.79
C ARG A 120 -2.82 3.87 11.07
N MET A 121 -3.23 3.24 9.97
CA MET A 121 -4.37 3.63 9.14
C MET A 121 -4.73 2.45 8.23
N LEU A 122 -6.02 2.24 7.97
CA LEU A 122 -6.48 1.35 6.90
C LEU A 122 -6.61 2.14 5.60
N ILE A 123 -6.12 1.56 4.49
CA ILE A 123 -6.24 2.19 3.18
C ILE A 123 -7.06 1.29 2.26
N GLY A 124 -8.21 1.79 1.85
CA GLY A 124 -9.12 1.16 0.90
C GLY A 124 -9.06 1.81 -0.47
N GLU A 125 -9.27 1.04 -1.52
CA GLU A 125 -9.40 1.53 -2.89
C GLU A 125 -10.76 1.15 -3.46
N ILE A 126 -11.48 2.16 -3.95
CA ILE A 126 -12.81 2.04 -4.56
C ILE A 126 -12.69 2.40 -6.03
N LYS A 127 -13.16 1.51 -6.89
CA LYS A 127 -13.24 1.79 -8.32
C LYS A 127 -14.43 2.69 -8.62
N LEU A 128 -14.19 3.73 -9.42
CA LEU A 128 -15.23 4.59 -9.95
C LEU A 128 -16.00 3.83 -11.05
N SER A 129 -17.01 3.08 -10.65
CA SER A 129 -17.87 2.25 -11.52
C SER A 129 -19.33 2.39 -11.13
N LYS A 130 -20.23 1.94 -12.01
CA LYS A 130 -21.68 1.91 -11.72
C LYS A 130 -22.02 1.12 -10.45
N ARG A 131 -21.29 0.04 -10.18
CA ARG A 131 -21.45 -0.82 -8.99
C ARG A 131 -21.18 -0.09 -7.67
N ASN A 132 -20.29 0.90 -7.70
CA ASN A 132 -19.89 1.68 -6.53
C ASN A 132 -20.56 3.06 -6.46
N LYS A 133 -21.63 3.28 -7.25
CA LYS A 133 -22.30 4.59 -7.35
C LYS A 133 -22.75 5.11 -5.99
N GLU A 134 -23.41 4.30 -5.17
CA GLU A 134 -23.86 4.70 -3.83
C GLU A 134 -22.72 5.21 -2.95
N ILE A 135 -21.54 4.55 -3.01
CA ILE A 135 -20.36 4.97 -2.24
C ILE A 135 -19.82 6.29 -2.78
N VAL A 136 -19.76 6.43 -4.10
CA VAL A 136 -19.30 7.65 -4.77
C VAL A 136 -20.18 8.84 -4.40
N ASP A 137 -21.50 8.65 -4.42
CA ASP A 137 -22.49 9.66 -4.07
C ASP A 137 -22.44 10.01 -2.57
N LYS A 138 -22.32 9.01 -1.67
CA LYS A 138 -22.15 9.19 -0.23
C LYS A 138 -20.97 10.12 0.10
N TYR A 139 -19.83 9.91 -0.56
CA TYR A 139 -18.64 10.75 -0.35
C TYR A 139 -18.57 11.95 -1.30
N LYS A 140 -19.60 12.22 -2.12
CA LYS A 140 -19.69 13.34 -3.08
C LYS A 140 -18.43 13.43 -3.95
N VAL A 141 -17.95 12.28 -4.45
CA VAL A 141 -16.73 12.19 -5.26
C VAL A 141 -17.04 12.44 -6.73
N THR A 142 -16.31 13.36 -7.35
CA THR A 142 -16.40 13.59 -8.79
C THR A 142 -15.69 12.46 -9.56
N PRO A 143 -16.34 11.86 -10.59
CA PRO A 143 -15.77 10.70 -11.28
C PRO A 143 -14.51 11.00 -12.10
N ASP A 144 -14.14 12.25 -12.32
CA ASP A 144 -13.13 12.63 -13.31
C ASP A 144 -11.69 12.52 -12.82
N GLN A 145 -11.47 12.50 -11.51
CA GLN A 145 -10.14 12.47 -10.93
C GLN A 145 -10.00 11.48 -9.78
N THR A 146 -8.76 11.05 -9.54
CA THR A 146 -8.45 10.28 -8.33
C THR A 146 -8.68 11.14 -7.10
N THR A 147 -9.57 10.72 -6.22
CA THR A 147 -9.90 11.42 -4.97
C THR A 147 -9.44 10.60 -3.77
N LEU A 148 -8.90 11.27 -2.77
CA LEU A 148 -8.52 10.67 -1.49
C LEU A 148 -9.36 11.33 -0.38
N VAL A 149 -10.02 10.50 0.40
CA VAL A 149 -10.81 10.91 1.57
C VAL A 149 -10.27 10.17 2.78
N VAL A 150 -10.06 10.86 3.88
CA VAL A 150 -9.67 10.27 5.15
C VAL A 150 -10.80 10.48 6.15
N ILE A 151 -11.14 9.45 6.88
CA ILE A 151 -12.06 9.49 8.02
C ILE A 151 -11.17 9.34 9.26
N PRO A 152 -10.84 10.45 9.94
CA PRO A 152 -9.98 10.41 11.12
C PRO A 152 -10.70 9.76 12.31
N ARG A 153 -9.94 9.45 13.34
CA ARG A 153 -10.50 9.06 14.64
C ARG A 153 -10.19 10.10 15.70
N ASN A 154 -11.15 10.30 16.58
CA ASN A 154 -10.95 11.08 17.79
C ASN A 154 -9.97 10.32 18.71
N PRO A 155 -8.89 10.94 19.17
CA PRO A 155 -7.92 10.29 20.04
C PRO A 155 -8.47 9.99 21.47
N GLU A 156 -9.55 10.65 21.90
CA GLU A 156 -10.11 10.53 23.25
C GLU A 156 -11.07 9.33 23.37
N ASP A 157 -12.05 9.26 22.47
CA ASP A 157 -13.12 8.25 22.51
C ASP A 157 -13.05 7.22 21.37
N ASN A 158 -12.07 7.38 20.48
CA ASN A 158 -11.87 6.52 19.31
C ASN A 158 -13.05 6.53 18.30
N SER A 159 -13.97 7.48 18.37
CA SER A 159 -15.05 7.66 17.41
C SER A 159 -14.52 8.11 16.04
N LEU A 160 -15.28 7.81 14.99
CA LEU A 160 -14.97 8.33 13.64
C LEU A 160 -15.40 9.79 13.54
N LEU A 161 -14.50 10.62 13.05
CA LEU A 161 -14.77 12.04 12.77
C LEU A 161 -15.27 12.22 11.34
N GLU A 162 -15.69 13.45 11.03
CA GLU A 162 -16.12 13.81 9.68
C GLU A 162 -15.05 13.56 8.62
N PRO A 163 -15.44 13.07 7.42
CA PRO A 163 -14.53 12.81 6.34
C PRO A 163 -13.78 14.06 5.85
N VAL A 164 -12.47 14.00 5.83
CA VAL A 164 -11.60 15.06 5.33
C VAL A 164 -11.10 14.71 3.93
N ARG A 165 -11.33 15.61 2.98
CA ARG A 165 -10.94 15.42 1.58
C ARG A 165 -9.56 16.00 1.30
N TYR A 166 -8.78 15.28 0.51
CA TYR A 166 -7.53 15.78 -0.06
C TYR A 166 -7.82 16.81 -1.16
N VAL A 167 -7.41 18.07 -0.94
CA VAL A 167 -7.78 19.20 -1.78
C VAL A 167 -6.75 19.58 -2.84
N HIS A 168 -5.59 18.93 -2.88
CA HIS A 168 -4.55 19.29 -3.85
C HIS A 168 -4.82 18.70 -5.24
N LYS A 169 -4.72 19.50 -6.30
CA LYS A 169 -4.91 19.06 -7.70
C LYS A 169 -3.97 17.92 -8.12
N LYS A 170 -2.71 17.91 -7.63
CA LYS A 170 -1.73 16.87 -7.96
C LYS A 170 -1.65 15.80 -6.87
N PHE A 171 -1.89 14.55 -7.26
CA PHE A 171 -1.69 13.37 -6.41
C PHE A 171 -0.19 13.03 -6.35
N SER A 172 0.59 13.83 -5.62
CA SER A 172 2.04 13.73 -5.52
C SER A 172 2.49 13.06 -4.22
N PHE A 173 3.68 12.45 -4.23
CA PHE A 173 4.22 11.70 -3.11
C PHE A 173 4.18 12.49 -1.79
N HIS A 174 4.88 13.63 -1.74
CA HIS A 174 4.99 14.41 -0.50
C HIS A 174 3.63 14.90 0.01
N LYS A 175 2.79 15.41 -0.88
CA LYS A 175 1.48 15.93 -0.49
C LYS A 175 0.54 14.84 0.04
N VAL A 176 0.52 13.65 -0.60
CA VAL A 176 -0.30 12.52 -0.16
C VAL A 176 0.21 11.95 1.15
N ILE A 177 1.53 11.71 1.27
CA ILE A 177 2.12 11.15 2.49
C ILE A 177 1.95 12.11 3.68
N ASN A 178 2.16 13.41 3.47
CA ASN A 178 1.94 14.40 4.52
C ASN A 178 0.46 14.50 4.94
N PHE A 179 -0.46 14.45 3.97
CA PHE A 179 -1.89 14.46 4.27
C PHE A 179 -2.30 13.23 5.07
N LEU A 180 -1.91 12.03 4.65
CA LEU A 180 -2.19 10.80 5.40
C LEU A 180 -1.52 10.81 6.78
N GLY A 181 -0.29 11.32 6.87
CA GLY A 181 0.47 11.39 8.12
C GLY A 181 -0.17 12.27 9.19
N LYS A 182 -0.89 13.32 8.78
CA LYS A 182 -1.64 14.20 9.71
C LYS A 182 -2.79 13.47 10.40
N HIS A 183 -3.39 12.49 9.74
CA HIS A 183 -4.58 11.77 10.20
C HIS A 183 -4.29 10.33 10.65
N ALA A 184 -3.09 9.83 10.41
CA ALA A 184 -2.67 8.51 10.86
C ALA A 184 -2.36 8.50 12.36
N LEU A 185 -2.56 7.37 13.02
CA LEU A 185 -2.14 7.19 14.40
C LEU A 185 -0.63 7.43 14.54
N LYS A 186 -0.21 8.08 15.63
CA LYS A 186 1.21 8.32 15.92
C LYS A 186 1.98 7.00 16.13
N LYS A 187 1.35 6.03 16.80
CA LYS A 187 1.92 4.70 17.06
C LYS A 187 1.13 3.60 16.32
N ALA A 188 1.81 2.55 15.91
CA ALA A 188 1.19 1.39 15.27
C ALA A 188 0.43 0.55 16.31
N VAL A 189 -0.83 0.20 16.04
CA VAL A 189 -1.64 -0.65 16.89
C VAL A 189 -1.12 -2.09 16.85
N GLU A 190 -1.03 -2.75 18.00
CA GLU A 190 -0.64 -4.15 18.08
C GLU A 190 -1.78 -5.06 17.62
N GLY A 191 -1.45 -6.13 16.91
CA GLY A 191 -2.43 -7.10 16.43
C GLY A 191 -3.24 -6.69 15.20
N ALA A 192 -3.39 -5.39 14.91
CA ALA A 192 -4.06 -4.93 13.71
C ALA A 192 -3.41 -5.50 12.45
N LEU A 193 -4.18 -6.17 11.60
CA LEU A 193 -3.72 -6.80 10.34
C LEU A 193 -2.86 -8.07 10.51
N LYS A 194 -2.90 -8.76 11.62
CA LYS A 194 -2.63 -10.19 11.60
C LYS A 194 -3.82 -10.85 10.91
N LYS A 195 -3.59 -11.62 9.83
CA LYS A 195 -4.59 -12.60 9.39
C LYS A 195 -4.83 -13.51 10.61
N THR A 196 -6.04 -13.59 11.07
CA THR A 196 -6.42 -14.57 12.09
C THR A 196 -6.36 -15.96 11.46
N ALA A 197 -6.18 -17.01 12.26
CA ALA A 197 -6.23 -18.39 11.76
C ALA A 197 -7.57 -18.67 11.05
N GLU A 198 -8.64 -18.01 11.46
CA GLU A 198 -9.98 -18.06 10.86
C GLU A 198 -10.03 -17.46 9.45
N ASP A 199 -9.30 -16.36 9.19
CA ASP A 199 -9.22 -15.76 7.83
C ASP A 199 -8.53 -16.71 6.83
N ASN A 200 -7.54 -17.52 7.30
CA ASN A 200 -6.84 -18.48 6.46
C ASN A 200 -7.71 -19.71 6.16
N GLN A 201 -8.50 -20.22 7.13
CA GLN A 201 -9.40 -21.36 6.91
C GLN A 201 -10.56 -21.03 5.96
N ASN A 202 -11.00 -19.76 5.92
CA ASN A 202 -12.04 -19.31 5.02
C ASN A 202 -11.54 -19.06 3.58
N GLU A 203 -10.25 -18.79 3.38
CA GLU A 203 -9.65 -18.73 2.04
C GLU A 203 -9.43 -20.16 1.48
N GLU A 204 -8.94 -21.11 2.27
CA GLU A 204 -8.76 -22.52 1.86
C GLU A 204 -10.08 -23.25 1.54
N LYS A 205 -11.19 -22.90 2.23
CA LYS A 205 -12.52 -23.46 1.94
C LYS A 205 -13.19 -22.86 0.71
N LYS A 206 -12.64 -21.82 0.09
CA LYS A 206 -13.16 -21.22 -1.14
C LYS A 206 -12.40 -21.66 -2.39
N GLU A 207 -11.29 -22.35 -2.23
CA GLU A 207 -10.47 -22.90 -3.32
C GLU A 207 -10.67 -24.43 -3.50
N LEU A 208 -11.58 -25.05 -2.72
CA LEU A 208 -12.11 -26.41 -2.87
C LEU A 208 -13.55 -26.37 -3.40
#